data_3c2ed838a732ed7f8624550ec23ac1c2
#
_entry.id   3c2ed838a732ed7f8624550ec23ac1c2
#
_cell.length_a   1.000
_cell.length_b   1.000
_cell.length_c   1.000
_cell.angle_alpha   90.00
_cell.angle_beta   90.00
_cell.angle_gamma   90.00
#
_symmetry.space_group_name_H-M   'P 1'
#
loop_
_entity.id
_entity.type
_entity.pdbx_description
1 polymer ?
#
loop_
_entity_poly.entity_id
_entity_poly.type
_entity_poly.pdbx_seq_one_letter_code
_entity_poly.pdbx_strand_id
1 'polypeptide(L)'
;MLLAQSLGLNSCWVGGTYKVVNRAYNVDLGQKLAAVVALGYGASQGVPHRSKAPQEVAPGYDGAPEWFKRGVDAALLAPTALNQQKFSFSLDGEENDVPVVRASTKRGAFTQMDLGIAQCHFEIGAGNVLYRWSE
;
A
#
# COMPACT_ATOMS: atom_id res chain seq x y z
N MET A 1 5.45 6.00 7.09
CA MET A 1 6.03 6.76 5.96
C MET A 1 5.21 8.01 5.64
N LEU A 2 3.88 7.97 5.53
CA LEU A 2 3.06 9.16 5.26
C LEU A 2 3.23 10.26 6.34
N LEU A 3 3.24 9.91 7.63
CA LEU A 3 3.56 10.85 8.70
C LEU A 3 4.96 11.47 8.53
N ALA A 4 5.97 10.67 8.15
CA ALA A 4 7.31 11.20 7.90
C ALA A 4 7.29 12.24 6.77
N GLN A 5 6.57 11.95 5.69
CA GLN A 5 6.39 12.89 4.59
C GLN A 5 5.70 14.19 5.04
N SER A 6 4.68 14.12 5.89
CA SER A 6 4.00 15.32 6.41
C SER A 6 4.90 16.18 7.33
N LEU A 7 5.94 15.58 7.87
CA LEU A 7 6.98 16.26 8.67
C LEU A 7 8.20 16.71 7.82
N GLY A 8 8.13 16.61 6.50
CA GLY A 8 9.20 16.98 5.58
C GLY A 8 10.38 16.00 5.53
N LEU A 9 10.20 14.79 6.04
CA LEU A 9 11.22 13.74 6.01
C LEU A 9 11.06 12.85 4.79
N ASN A 10 12.17 12.50 4.17
CA ASN A 10 12.21 11.45 3.16
C ASN A 10 12.23 10.08 3.85
N SER A 11 11.63 9.09 3.21
CA SER A 11 11.61 7.73 3.71
C SER A 11 11.66 6.71 2.56
N CYS A 12 12.25 5.54 2.84
CA CYS A 12 12.36 4.47 1.85
C CYS A 12 12.21 3.11 2.52
N TRP A 13 11.37 2.25 1.94
CA TRP A 13 11.34 0.82 2.28
C TRP A 13 12.60 0.12 1.78
N VAL A 14 13.26 -0.66 2.67
CA VAL A 14 14.46 -1.42 2.35
C VAL A 14 14.18 -2.90 2.57
N GLY A 15 13.98 -3.64 1.49
CA GLY A 15 13.57 -5.06 1.54
C GLY A 15 14.72 -6.06 1.60
N GLY A 16 15.93 -5.73 1.13
CA GLY A 16 16.98 -6.71 0.98
C GLY A 16 18.41 -6.18 0.94
N THR A 17 18.62 -4.89 0.99
CA THR A 17 19.96 -4.27 0.87
C THR A 17 20.53 -3.73 2.19
N TYR A 18 19.95 -4.15 3.32
CA TYR A 18 20.45 -3.79 4.65
C TYR A 18 21.38 -4.89 5.20
N LYS A 19 22.32 -4.49 6.04
CA LYS A 19 23.12 -5.43 6.84
C LYS A 19 22.52 -5.55 8.23
N VAL A 20 22.37 -6.78 8.71
CA VAL A 20 21.95 -7.02 10.10
C VAL A 20 23.04 -6.52 11.03
N VAL A 21 22.66 -5.63 11.95
CA VAL A 21 23.55 -5.16 13.02
C VAL A 21 23.07 -5.83 14.31
N ASN A 22 23.92 -6.67 14.89
CA ASN A 22 23.62 -7.38 16.13
C ASN A 22 23.26 -6.36 17.23
N ARG A 23 22.19 -6.63 17.97
CA ARG A 23 21.67 -5.81 19.06
C ARG A 23 21.05 -4.45 18.64
N ALA A 24 20.93 -4.17 17.34
CA ALA A 24 20.21 -2.97 16.88
C ALA A 24 18.69 -3.10 17.04
N TYR A 25 18.17 -4.34 17.09
CA TYR A 25 16.76 -4.65 17.31
C TYR A 25 16.65 -6.05 17.93
N ASN A 26 15.54 -6.30 18.62
CA ASN A 26 15.20 -7.62 19.15
C ASN A 26 14.12 -8.26 18.28
N VAL A 27 14.25 -9.57 18.07
CA VAL A 27 13.25 -10.40 17.38
C VAL A 27 12.90 -11.54 18.32
N ASP A 28 11.64 -11.64 18.70
CA ASP A 28 11.16 -12.70 19.59
C ASP A 28 11.12 -14.04 18.87
N LEU A 29 11.04 -15.12 19.64
CA LEU A 29 10.94 -16.46 19.11
C LEU A 29 9.73 -16.60 18.17
N GLY A 30 9.96 -17.09 16.96
CA GLY A 30 8.92 -17.24 15.92
C GLY A 30 8.67 -15.98 15.09
N GLN A 31 9.28 -14.85 15.43
CA GLN A 31 9.21 -13.62 14.63
C GLN A 31 10.38 -13.50 13.66
N LYS A 32 10.23 -12.67 12.66
CA LYS A 32 11.29 -12.27 11.73
C LYS A 32 11.16 -10.80 11.35
N LEU A 33 12.28 -10.17 11.05
CA LEU A 33 12.30 -8.81 10.52
C LEU A 33 11.65 -8.80 9.13
N ALA A 34 10.55 -8.10 9.00
CA ALA A 34 9.78 -8.04 7.75
C ALA A 34 10.42 -7.05 6.75
N ALA A 35 10.83 -5.89 7.23
CA ALA A 35 11.47 -4.83 6.43
C ALA A 35 12.17 -3.82 7.32
N VAL A 36 12.97 -2.98 6.72
CA VAL A 36 13.59 -1.79 7.34
C VAL A 36 13.09 -0.55 6.60
N VAL A 37 12.89 0.54 7.33
CA VAL A 37 12.58 1.84 6.74
C VAL A 37 13.76 2.78 7.00
N ALA A 38 14.39 3.27 5.94
CA ALA A 38 15.32 4.37 6.03
C ALA A 38 14.54 5.69 6.16
N LEU A 39 14.96 6.55 7.06
CA LEU A 39 14.28 7.81 7.38
C LEU A 39 15.31 8.93 7.58
N GLY A 40 15.05 10.11 7.02
CA GLY A 40 15.93 11.27 7.19
C GLY A 40 15.69 12.37 6.16
N TYR A 41 16.57 13.37 6.17
CA TYR A 41 16.59 14.40 5.14
C TYR A 41 17.41 13.90 3.93
N GLY A 42 16.77 13.73 2.81
CA GLY A 42 17.43 13.30 1.57
C GLY A 42 18.19 14.46 0.90
N ALA A 43 19.25 14.12 0.17
CA ALA A 43 19.97 15.08 -0.66
C ALA A 43 19.12 15.63 -1.83
N SER A 44 18.06 14.90 -2.20
CA SER A 44 17.08 15.30 -3.19
C SER A 44 15.70 14.80 -2.79
N GLN A 45 14.66 15.43 -3.31
CA GLN A 45 13.30 14.95 -3.16
C GLN A 45 13.07 13.74 -4.05
N GLY A 46 12.14 12.85 -3.62
CA GLY A 46 11.69 11.75 -4.46
C GLY A 46 10.99 12.22 -5.72
N VAL A 47 10.92 11.35 -6.70
CA VAL A 47 10.16 11.59 -7.94
C VAL A 47 8.96 10.64 -7.98
N PRO A 48 7.83 11.03 -8.59
CA PRO A 48 6.69 10.15 -8.79
C PRO A 48 7.12 8.89 -9.56
N HIS A 49 6.69 7.73 -9.10
CA HIS A 49 6.87 6.49 -9.85
C HIS A 49 5.85 6.41 -11.00
N ARG A 50 6.13 5.58 -11.99
CA ARG A 50 5.17 5.28 -13.05
C ARG A 50 4.07 4.36 -12.48
N SER A 51 2.84 4.85 -12.46
CA SER A 51 1.67 4.08 -12.04
C SER A 51 1.04 3.33 -13.21
N LYS A 52 0.39 2.21 -12.92
CA LYS A 52 -0.53 1.55 -13.84
C LYS A 52 -1.78 2.41 -14.04
N ALA A 53 -2.56 2.09 -15.10
CA ALA A 53 -3.89 2.65 -15.24
C ALA A 53 -4.82 2.11 -14.13
N PRO A 54 -5.76 2.92 -13.61
CA PRO A 54 -6.69 2.47 -12.57
C PRO A 54 -7.44 1.19 -12.95
N GLN A 55 -7.83 1.02 -14.20
CA GLN A 55 -8.54 -0.15 -14.72
C GLN A 55 -7.71 -1.45 -14.67
N GLU A 56 -6.37 -1.35 -14.66
CA GLU A 56 -5.47 -2.51 -14.55
C GLU A 56 -5.45 -3.09 -13.12
N VAL A 57 -5.70 -2.24 -12.12
CA VAL A 57 -5.70 -2.61 -10.70
C VAL A 57 -7.11 -2.67 -10.10
N ALA A 58 -8.11 -2.14 -10.79
CA ALA A 58 -9.50 -2.17 -10.37
C ALA A 58 -10.42 -2.39 -11.60
N PRO A 59 -10.65 -3.63 -12.01
CA PRO A 59 -11.66 -3.93 -13.02
C PRO A 59 -13.01 -3.34 -12.60
N GLY A 60 -13.67 -2.59 -13.50
CA GLY A 60 -14.91 -1.89 -13.18
C GLY A 60 -14.73 -0.48 -12.60
N TYR A 61 -13.50 0.06 -12.55
CA TYR A 61 -13.19 1.40 -12.03
C TYR A 61 -14.10 2.49 -12.61
N ASP A 62 -14.33 2.51 -13.92
CA ASP A 62 -15.06 3.59 -14.60
C ASP A 62 -16.51 3.73 -14.11
N GLY A 63 -17.18 2.60 -13.81
CA GLY A 63 -18.53 2.54 -13.28
C GLY A 63 -18.63 2.58 -11.73
N ALA A 64 -17.49 2.61 -11.04
CA ALA A 64 -17.46 2.56 -9.59
C ALA A 64 -17.85 3.90 -8.93
N PRO A 65 -18.34 3.88 -7.68
CA PRO A 65 -18.60 5.09 -6.91
C PRO A 65 -17.33 5.94 -6.72
N GLU A 66 -17.49 7.25 -6.59
CA GLU A 66 -16.38 8.20 -6.48
C GLU A 66 -15.46 7.94 -5.27
N TRP A 67 -15.99 7.47 -4.15
CA TRP A 67 -15.16 7.11 -2.99
C TRP A 67 -14.22 5.94 -3.30
N PHE A 68 -14.70 4.94 -4.04
CA PHE A 68 -13.88 3.79 -4.45
C PHE A 68 -12.80 4.22 -5.44
N LYS A 69 -13.13 5.06 -6.42
CA LYS A 69 -12.16 5.64 -7.36
C LYS A 69 -11.05 6.40 -6.64
N ARG A 70 -11.41 7.29 -5.69
CA ARG A 70 -10.42 7.98 -4.86
C ARG A 70 -9.54 7.02 -4.06
N GLY A 71 -10.11 5.92 -3.54
CA GLY A 71 -9.36 4.87 -2.88
C GLY A 71 -8.33 4.20 -3.79
N VAL A 72 -8.74 3.82 -5.00
CA VAL A 72 -7.87 3.21 -6.01
C VAL A 72 -6.77 4.18 -6.46
N ASP A 73 -7.11 5.44 -6.72
CA ASP A 73 -6.15 6.46 -7.13
C ASP A 73 -5.09 6.70 -6.05
N ALA A 74 -5.50 6.73 -4.78
CA ALA A 74 -4.57 6.80 -3.66
C ALA A 74 -3.71 5.54 -3.52
N ALA A 75 -4.28 4.35 -3.73
CA ALA A 75 -3.54 3.10 -3.70
C ALA A 75 -2.48 3.01 -4.81
N LEU A 76 -2.72 3.63 -5.96
CA LEU A 76 -1.74 3.74 -7.04
C LEU A 76 -0.53 4.62 -6.68
N LEU A 77 -0.60 5.41 -5.61
CA LEU A 77 0.54 6.15 -5.06
C LEU A 77 1.35 5.32 -4.05
N ALA A 78 0.87 4.15 -3.66
CA ALA A 78 1.55 3.28 -2.71
C ALA A 78 2.89 2.77 -3.26
N PRO A 79 4.00 2.87 -2.50
CA PRO A 79 5.24 2.24 -2.89
C PRO A 79 5.09 0.72 -2.86
N THR A 80 5.55 0.06 -3.91
CA THR A 80 5.60 -1.41 -3.99
C THR A 80 7.00 -1.88 -4.34
N ALA A 81 7.35 -3.10 -3.93
CA ALA A 81 8.64 -3.69 -4.24
C ALA A 81 8.89 -3.67 -5.77
N LEU A 82 10.01 -3.10 -6.18
CA LEU A 82 10.37 -2.93 -7.61
C LEU A 82 9.27 -2.26 -8.46
N ASN A 83 8.42 -1.46 -7.84
CA ASN A 83 7.25 -0.84 -8.50
C ASN A 83 6.34 -1.88 -9.20
N GLN A 84 6.19 -3.08 -8.63
CA GLN A 84 5.48 -4.19 -9.28
C GLN A 84 3.97 -4.01 -9.33
N GLN A 85 3.37 -3.24 -8.43
CA GLN A 85 1.95 -2.90 -8.37
C GLN A 85 1.04 -4.11 -8.68
N LYS A 86 1.26 -5.24 -7.99
CA LYS A 86 0.55 -6.51 -8.21
C LYS A 86 -0.74 -6.66 -7.40
N PHE A 87 -1.19 -5.58 -6.79
CA PHE A 87 -2.46 -5.54 -6.07
C PHE A 87 -3.64 -5.32 -7.02
N SER A 88 -4.83 -5.67 -6.57
CA SER A 88 -6.08 -5.39 -7.26
C SER A 88 -7.20 -5.15 -6.26
N PHE A 89 -8.12 -4.24 -6.61
CA PHE A 89 -9.32 -3.93 -5.83
C PHE A 89 -10.57 -4.17 -6.67
N SER A 90 -11.63 -4.67 -6.04
CA SER A 90 -12.95 -4.79 -6.65
C SER A 90 -14.05 -4.53 -5.64
N LEU A 91 -15.21 -4.06 -6.10
CA LEU A 91 -16.44 -4.08 -5.33
C LEU A 91 -17.03 -5.49 -5.40
N ASP A 92 -17.29 -6.09 -4.26
CA ASP A 92 -17.76 -7.48 -4.11
C ASP A 92 -19.22 -7.53 -3.61
N GLY A 93 -20.01 -6.53 -4.00
CA GLY A 93 -21.40 -6.38 -3.60
C GLY A 93 -21.57 -5.58 -2.31
N GLU A 94 -22.64 -5.88 -1.57
CA GLU A 94 -22.99 -5.25 -0.31
C GLU A 94 -23.39 -6.30 0.73
N GLU A 95 -23.08 -6.05 1.99
CA GLU A 95 -23.48 -6.87 3.12
C GLU A 95 -24.11 -5.97 4.17
N ASN A 96 -25.42 -6.17 4.46
CA ASN A 96 -26.22 -5.33 5.35
C ASN A 96 -26.18 -3.83 4.94
N ASP A 97 -26.37 -3.55 3.67
CA ASP A 97 -26.33 -2.21 3.08
C ASP A 97 -24.95 -1.52 3.20
N VAL A 98 -23.89 -2.28 3.47
CA VAL A 98 -22.52 -1.79 3.52
C VAL A 98 -21.74 -2.35 2.34
N PRO A 99 -21.12 -1.51 1.49
CA PRO A 99 -20.28 -1.98 0.39
C PRO A 99 -19.13 -2.85 0.86
N VAL A 100 -18.88 -3.92 0.13
CA VAL A 100 -17.75 -4.84 0.39
C VAL A 100 -16.67 -4.62 -0.67
N VAL A 101 -15.47 -4.35 -0.21
CA VAL A 101 -14.29 -4.18 -1.07
C VAL A 101 -13.38 -5.41 -0.91
N ARG A 102 -13.05 -6.03 -2.02
CA ARG A 102 -12.03 -7.08 -2.07
C ARG A 102 -10.69 -6.50 -2.46
N ALA A 103 -9.67 -6.77 -1.66
CA ALA A 103 -8.28 -6.51 -1.99
C ALA A 103 -7.55 -7.84 -2.21
N SER A 104 -6.80 -7.95 -3.28
CA SER A 104 -6.07 -9.16 -3.63
C SER A 104 -4.71 -8.87 -4.24
N THR A 105 -3.83 -9.85 -4.25
CA THR A 105 -2.51 -9.74 -4.89
C THR A 105 -2.10 -11.03 -5.57
N LYS A 106 -1.35 -10.92 -6.66
CA LYS A 106 -0.70 -12.06 -7.30
C LYS A 106 0.50 -12.51 -6.47
N ARG A 107 0.79 -13.82 -6.48
CA ARG A 107 1.97 -14.36 -5.77
C ARG A 107 3.26 -13.71 -6.25
N GLY A 108 4.16 -13.41 -5.31
CA GLY A 108 5.47 -12.84 -5.57
C GLY A 108 6.17 -12.39 -4.28
N ALA A 109 7.43 -12.02 -4.41
CA ALA A 109 8.18 -11.48 -3.30
C ALA A 109 7.56 -10.14 -2.84
N PHE A 110 7.39 -9.97 -1.54
CA PHE A 110 6.83 -8.78 -0.87
C PHE A 110 5.39 -8.42 -1.24
N THR A 111 4.68 -9.19 -2.08
CA THR A 111 3.35 -8.80 -2.58
C THR A 111 2.30 -8.66 -1.50
N GLN A 112 2.37 -9.43 -0.40
CA GLN A 112 1.46 -9.26 0.74
C GLN A 112 1.73 -7.96 1.50
N MET A 113 3.00 -7.56 1.63
CA MET A 113 3.38 -6.28 2.21
C MET A 113 2.92 -5.13 1.32
N ASP A 114 3.15 -5.24 0.01
CA ASP A 114 2.70 -4.26 -0.98
C ASP A 114 1.18 -4.09 -0.93
N LEU A 115 0.43 -5.20 -0.79
CA LEU A 115 -1.03 -5.16 -0.65
C LEU A 115 -1.45 -4.39 0.59
N GLY A 116 -0.84 -4.67 1.75
CA GLY A 116 -1.15 -3.94 2.99
C GLY A 116 -0.85 -2.43 2.90
N ILE A 117 0.23 -2.05 2.20
CA ILE A 117 0.55 -0.64 1.93
C ILE A 117 -0.52 -0.02 1.02
N ALA A 118 -0.91 -0.72 -0.05
CA ALA A 118 -1.94 -0.25 -0.98
C ALA A 118 -3.31 -0.13 -0.31
N GLN A 119 -3.69 -1.08 0.57
CA GLN A 119 -4.92 -1.00 1.36
C GLN A 119 -4.93 0.24 2.28
N CYS A 120 -3.84 0.51 2.99
CA CYS A 120 -3.72 1.71 3.83
C CYS A 120 -3.89 3.00 3.01
N HIS A 121 -3.31 3.07 1.81
CA HIS A 121 -3.49 4.21 0.91
C HIS A 121 -4.94 4.30 0.41
N PHE A 122 -5.55 3.15 0.06
CA PHE A 122 -6.96 3.09 -0.36
C PHE A 122 -7.88 3.64 0.73
N GLU A 123 -7.71 3.24 2.00
CA GLU A 123 -8.50 3.72 3.13
C GLU A 123 -8.44 5.24 3.27
N ILE A 124 -7.23 5.80 3.16
CA ILE A 124 -7.02 7.25 3.21
C ILE A 124 -7.73 7.95 2.04
N GLY A 125 -7.62 7.42 0.82
CA GLY A 125 -8.24 7.99 -0.37
C GLY A 125 -9.75 7.86 -0.39
N ALA A 126 -10.29 6.73 0.07
CA ALA A 126 -11.74 6.52 0.21
C ALA A 126 -12.36 7.50 1.21
N GLY A 127 -11.61 7.90 2.23
CA GLY A 127 -12.08 8.85 3.26
C GLY A 127 -13.06 8.21 4.25
N ASN A 128 -13.88 9.04 4.87
CA ASN A 128 -14.82 8.61 5.93
C ASN A 128 -16.10 7.94 5.35
N VAL A 129 -15.92 6.98 4.44
CA VAL A 129 -17.03 6.18 3.89
C VAL A 129 -17.07 4.84 4.61
N LEU A 130 -18.28 4.41 5.01
CA LEU A 130 -18.47 3.10 5.60
C LEU A 130 -18.40 2.03 4.49
N TYR A 131 -17.43 1.14 4.57
CA TYR A 131 -17.31 -0.07 3.76
C TYR A 131 -16.61 -1.15 4.58
N ARG A 132 -16.57 -2.37 4.07
CA ARG A 132 -15.89 -3.52 4.70
C ARG A 132 -14.91 -4.15 3.71
N TRP A 133 -13.81 -4.67 4.24
CA TRP A 133 -12.96 -5.58 3.48
C TRP A 133 -13.61 -6.97 3.42
N SER A 134 -13.58 -7.61 2.25
CA SER A 134 -13.93 -9.03 2.15
C SER A 134 -12.88 -9.89 2.86
N GLU A 135 -13.33 -10.94 3.52
CA GLU A 135 -12.43 -11.96 4.10
C GLU A 135 -11.67 -12.75 3.01
#